data_188c518e8c169381e37986d4ccc4bb0f
#
_entry.id   188c518e8c169381e37986d4ccc4bb0f
#
_cell.length_a   1.000
_cell.length_b   1.000
_cell.length_c   1.000
_cell.angle_alpha   90.00
_cell.angle_beta   90.00
_cell.angle_gamma   90.00
#
_symmetry.space_group_name_H-M   'P 1'
#
loop_
_entity.id
_entity.type
_entity.pdbx_description
1 polymer ?
#
loop_
_entity_poly.entity_id
_entity_poly.type
_entity_poly.pdbx_seq_one_letter_code
_entity_poly.pdbx_strand_id
1 'polypeptide(L)'
;MQEQGAGDSMPPDSDEVRLIAEEEINVKITSRDTKIEMGKDKKEAEEGDSFKGLNEEELEQYAKDPFWVVMRWALFLLFWVFWLAMVAAAVVIIVYAPKCPSPRPKQWWQKAPVYKMDVSSFPHHDLAGVEQELDYLVSLGVGSVYLASLISASDMTEVRRELGTLGDWARLVKGLQERGIKVIVDFVTSQTLQQHGWLVSSGVKAELRKVVEFWLHEGVDGFVIQAEDEVPETLMEEFRDILDAETVESGVEKILMTEGGIQRSQAFSSLGAGSVVHLSLPGDLLGPDLPTARGIKDKLDTFLTSLPEGAWPAFTLDTVVHGEQLVDALTMLKMLLPGTVIWQAGQELGLAAMDFSRVEGGLEKQHLQLYRLLATKLRQQDGVLFGDMTADNTFVMGEVFGLTRVKKGSPGYILVINLGLKEAVLDLSDLATVPRSIRVLEGGAVMAVSPRQGEEGKRFDSKEVALAAGQAKIFNFVPKF
;
A
#
# COMPACT_ATOMS: atom_id res chain seq x y z
N MET A 1 20.65 -63.88 3.01
CA MET A 1 20.20 -64.35 1.68
C MET A 1 19.54 -63.18 1.00
N GLN A 2 20.28 -62.67 0.01
CA GLN A 2 19.91 -61.84 -1.16
C GLN A 2 18.94 -60.63 -0.91
N GLU A 3 19.39 -59.37 -0.89
CA GLU A 3 19.85 -58.49 -1.99
C GLU A 3 18.95 -58.43 -3.23
N GLN A 4 18.41 -57.20 -3.44
CA GLN A 4 18.25 -56.47 -4.72
C GLN A 4 17.38 -55.27 -4.39
N GLY A 5 17.77 -54.01 -4.43
CA GLY A 5 18.48 -53.25 -5.45
C GLY A 5 17.45 -52.60 -6.40
N ALA A 6 16.90 -51.42 -6.06
CA ALA A 6 16.15 -50.60 -7.01
C ALA A 6 16.73 -49.19 -6.97
N GLY A 7 17.36 -48.81 -8.07
CA GLY A 7 18.03 -47.55 -8.25
C GLY A 7 17.04 -46.39 -8.45
N ASP A 8 17.37 -45.34 -7.81
CA ASP A 8 16.78 -44.03 -7.92
C ASP A 8 17.25 -43.39 -9.24
N SER A 9 16.35 -43.18 -10.18
CA SER A 9 16.59 -42.39 -11.39
C SER A 9 16.12 -40.96 -11.19
N MET A 10 17.08 -40.08 -10.99
CA MET A 10 16.94 -38.64 -10.98
C MET A 10 16.40 -38.14 -12.33
N PRO A 11 15.45 -37.19 -12.39
CA PRO A 11 15.00 -36.59 -13.65
C PRO A 11 16.08 -35.67 -14.23
N PRO A 12 16.21 -35.59 -15.57
CA PRO A 12 17.25 -34.82 -16.23
C PRO A 12 17.06 -33.32 -16.02
N ASP A 13 18.17 -32.63 -15.91
CA ASP A 13 18.32 -31.20 -15.61
C ASP A 13 17.64 -30.32 -16.69
N SER A 14 17.03 -29.24 -16.26
CA SER A 14 16.23 -28.32 -17.10
C SER A 14 17.04 -27.62 -18.21
N ASP A 15 18.37 -27.66 -18.13
CA ASP A 15 19.25 -27.03 -19.11
C ASP A 15 19.52 -27.91 -20.34
N GLU A 16 19.49 -29.25 -20.21
CA GLU A 16 19.60 -30.15 -21.38
C GLU A 16 18.37 -30.10 -22.29
N VAL A 17 17.19 -29.90 -21.74
CA VAL A 17 15.94 -29.77 -22.53
C VAL A 17 15.92 -28.49 -23.36
N ARG A 18 16.58 -27.41 -22.87
CA ARG A 18 16.71 -26.14 -23.60
C ARG A 18 17.66 -26.22 -24.78
N LEU A 19 18.79 -26.91 -24.60
CA LEU A 19 19.77 -27.08 -25.68
C LEU A 19 19.23 -27.97 -26.82
N ILE A 20 18.44 -28.99 -26.52
CA ILE A 20 17.81 -29.85 -27.55
C ILE A 20 16.76 -29.07 -28.34
N ALA A 21 15.99 -28.14 -27.69
CA ALA A 21 15.00 -27.32 -28.37
C ALA A 21 15.63 -26.24 -29.28
N GLU A 22 16.78 -25.70 -28.92
CA GLU A 22 17.51 -24.72 -29.75
C GLU A 22 18.24 -25.42 -30.95
N GLU A 23 18.71 -26.66 -30.80
CA GLU A 23 19.31 -27.44 -31.89
C GLU A 23 18.27 -27.88 -32.95
N GLU A 24 17.06 -28.29 -32.53
CA GLU A 24 15.99 -28.63 -33.48
C GLU A 24 15.46 -27.41 -34.28
N ILE A 25 15.47 -26.21 -33.70
CA ILE A 25 15.08 -24.98 -34.39
C ILE A 25 16.15 -24.56 -35.43
N ASN A 26 17.44 -24.71 -35.10
CA ASN A 26 18.51 -24.39 -36.03
C ASN A 26 18.61 -25.37 -37.21
N VAL A 27 18.35 -26.68 -37.01
CA VAL A 27 18.32 -27.68 -38.08
C VAL A 27 17.14 -27.46 -39.04
N LYS A 28 16.01 -26.94 -38.56
CA LYS A 28 14.85 -26.64 -39.42
C LYS A 28 15.03 -25.39 -40.29
N ILE A 29 15.85 -24.42 -39.87
CA ILE A 29 16.14 -23.22 -40.67
C ILE A 29 17.15 -23.53 -41.78
N THR A 30 18.12 -24.44 -41.52
CA THR A 30 19.17 -24.76 -42.50
C THR A 30 18.69 -25.74 -43.60
N SER A 31 17.58 -26.46 -43.42
CA SER A 31 17.05 -27.41 -44.40
C SER A 31 16.06 -26.82 -45.39
N ARG A 32 15.79 -25.51 -45.39
CA ARG A 32 14.89 -24.87 -46.35
C ARG A 32 15.56 -24.19 -47.52
N ASP A 33 16.90 -24.08 -47.53
CA ASP A 33 17.64 -23.36 -48.57
C ASP A 33 18.42 -24.26 -49.56
N THR A 34 18.18 -25.57 -49.57
CA THR A 34 18.85 -26.46 -50.54
C THR A 34 17.87 -27.45 -51.17
N LYS A 35 17.10 -26.98 -52.16
CA LYS A 35 16.62 -27.81 -53.28
C LYS A 35 16.06 -26.92 -54.39
N ILE A 36 16.92 -26.44 -55.24
CA ILE A 36 16.57 -26.19 -56.64
C ILE A 36 17.61 -26.89 -57.48
N GLU A 37 17.38 -28.14 -57.81
CA GLU A 37 18.10 -28.84 -58.87
C GLU A 37 17.43 -28.63 -60.21
N MET A 38 18.29 -28.38 -61.21
CA MET A 38 18.05 -28.21 -62.61
C MET A 38 17.13 -29.26 -63.19
N GLY A 39 16.12 -28.80 -63.94
CA GLY A 39 15.47 -29.55 -65.00
C GLY A 39 15.51 -28.67 -66.24
N LYS A 40 16.42 -29.01 -67.19
CA LYS A 40 16.39 -28.53 -68.56
C LYS A 40 15.14 -29.08 -69.22
N ASP A 41 14.29 -28.22 -69.80
CA ASP A 41 13.76 -28.45 -71.12
C ASP A 41 13.11 -27.19 -71.70
N LYS A 42 13.42 -26.93 -72.94
CA LYS A 42 13.03 -25.87 -73.82
C LYS A 42 11.49 -25.75 -73.99
N LYS A 43 10.98 -24.55 -73.96
CA LYS A 43 10.06 -24.04 -74.98
C LYS A 43 10.00 -22.50 -74.96
N GLU A 44 10.05 -21.95 -76.14
CA GLU A 44 10.05 -20.55 -76.53
C GLU A 44 8.78 -19.79 -76.14
N ALA A 45 8.96 -18.48 -76.02
CA ALA A 45 8.05 -17.38 -76.24
C ALA A 45 7.06 -16.98 -75.11
N GLU A 46 7.40 -15.91 -74.41
CA GLU A 46 6.67 -14.64 -74.48
C GLU A 46 7.42 -13.57 -73.67
N GLU A 47 7.70 -12.45 -74.32
CA GLU A 47 8.33 -11.28 -73.75
C GLU A 47 7.47 -10.71 -72.59
N GLY A 48 7.93 -10.93 -71.37
CA GLY A 48 7.59 -10.16 -70.21
C GLY A 48 8.91 -9.68 -69.60
N ASP A 49 9.12 -8.40 -69.50
CA ASP A 49 10.29 -7.69 -69.00
C ASP A 49 10.61 -8.15 -67.59
N SER A 50 11.33 -9.28 -67.49
CA SER A 50 11.81 -9.78 -66.20
C SER A 50 13.11 -9.02 -65.92
N PHE A 51 13.09 -8.20 -64.90
CA PHE A 51 14.24 -7.54 -64.30
C PHE A 51 15.33 -8.57 -63.98
N LYS A 52 16.23 -8.82 -64.95
CA LYS A 52 17.45 -9.59 -64.75
C LYS A 52 18.44 -8.67 -64.04
N GLY A 53 18.71 -8.96 -62.77
CA GLY A 53 19.82 -8.32 -62.05
C GLY A 53 21.11 -8.45 -62.86
N LEU A 54 21.95 -7.40 -62.80
CA LEU A 54 23.26 -7.33 -63.47
C LEU A 54 24.15 -8.48 -63.02
N ASN A 55 24.88 -9.12 -63.96
CA ASN A 55 25.89 -10.11 -63.66
C ASN A 55 27.10 -9.45 -62.96
N GLU A 56 27.91 -10.26 -62.26
CA GLU A 56 29.09 -9.78 -61.51
C GLU A 56 30.06 -8.95 -62.38
N GLU A 57 30.29 -9.38 -63.61
CA GLU A 57 31.16 -8.69 -64.59
C GLU A 57 30.57 -7.33 -65.06
N GLU A 58 29.28 -7.23 -65.21
CA GLU A 58 28.59 -5.99 -65.51
C GLU A 58 28.55 -5.04 -64.29
N LEU A 59 28.46 -5.61 -63.11
CA LEU A 59 28.50 -4.85 -61.85
C LEU A 59 29.87 -4.21 -61.60
N GLU A 60 30.97 -4.91 -61.95
CA GLU A 60 32.31 -4.37 -61.86
C GLU A 60 32.57 -3.17 -62.77
N GLN A 61 31.99 -3.08 -63.96
CA GLN A 61 32.07 -1.93 -64.86
C GLN A 61 31.50 -0.66 -64.23
N TYR A 62 30.36 -0.79 -63.52
CA TYR A 62 29.69 0.32 -62.84
C TYR A 62 30.28 0.59 -61.44
N ALA A 63 31.04 -0.35 -60.87
CA ALA A 63 31.59 -0.21 -59.52
C ALA A 63 32.61 0.92 -59.42
N LYS A 64 33.35 1.20 -60.52
CA LYS A 64 34.40 2.24 -60.62
C LYS A 64 33.94 3.53 -61.34
N ASP A 65 32.72 3.56 -61.85
CA ASP A 65 32.15 4.76 -62.48
C ASP A 65 32.00 5.86 -61.42
N PRO A 66 32.62 7.04 -61.68
CA PRO A 66 32.59 8.14 -60.70
C PRO A 66 31.19 8.61 -60.32
N PHE A 67 30.22 8.48 -61.23
CA PHE A 67 28.81 8.80 -60.94
C PHE A 67 28.22 7.84 -59.83
N TRP A 68 28.41 6.54 -59.99
CA TRP A 68 27.88 5.55 -59.04
C TRP A 68 28.65 5.56 -57.72
N VAL A 69 29.93 5.87 -57.72
CA VAL A 69 30.70 6.05 -56.46
C VAL A 69 30.19 7.24 -55.67
N VAL A 70 29.98 8.40 -56.34
CA VAL A 70 29.41 9.58 -55.67
C VAL A 70 27.98 9.31 -55.18
N MET A 71 27.15 8.62 -55.97
CA MET A 71 25.79 8.27 -55.59
C MET A 71 25.74 7.38 -54.34
N ARG A 72 26.60 6.36 -54.25
CA ARG A 72 26.70 5.51 -53.05
C ARG A 72 27.09 6.29 -51.80
N TRP A 73 28.11 7.16 -51.94
CA TRP A 73 28.52 8.00 -50.84
C TRP A 73 27.43 9.02 -50.45
N ALA A 74 26.71 9.56 -51.41
CA ALA A 74 25.61 10.46 -51.16
C ALA A 74 24.45 9.74 -50.43
N LEU A 75 24.08 8.55 -50.89
CA LEU A 75 23.06 7.73 -50.21
C LEU A 75 23.50 7.29 -48.79
N PHE A 76 24.79 6.92 -48.65
CA PHE A 76 25.34 6.56 -47.35
C PHE A 76 25.32 7.74 -46.37
N LEU A 77 25.73 8.92 -46.82
CA LEU A 77 25.68 10.15 -46.02
C LEU A 77 24.23 10.54 -45.68
N LEU A 78 23.33 10.45 -46.68
CA LEU A 78 21.92 10.74 -46.49
C LEU A 78 21.28 9.80 -45.46
N PHE A 79 21.61 8.51 -45.51
CA PHE A 79 21.18 7.54 -44.53
C PHE A 79 21.63 7.92 -43.12
N TRP A 80 22.92 8.28 -42.95
CA TRP A 80 23.44 8.67 -41.65
C TRP A 80 22.85 9.98 -41.14
N VAL A 81 22.67 10.98 -42.02
CA VAL A 81 22.00 12.25 -41.67
C VAL A 81 20.57 12.00 -41.22
N PHE A 82 19.82 11.17 -41.96
CA PHE A 82 18.46 10.83 -41.58
C PHE A 82 18.42 10.07 -40.25
N TRP A 83 19.31 9.12 -40.05
CA TRP A 83 19.41 8.36 -38.79
C TRP A 83 19.74 9.26 -37.61
N LEU A 84 20.74 10.15 -37.75
CA LEU A 84 21.07 11.14 -36.72
C LEU A 84 19.93 12.11 -36.46
N ALA A 85 19.21 12.54 -37.47
CA ALA A 85 18.04 13.40 -37.33
C ALA A 85 16.92 12.68 -36.54
N MET A 86 16.68 11.40 -36.80
CA MET A 86 15.73 10.60 -36.02
C MET A 86 16.16 10.48 -34.55
N VAL A 87 17.44 10.22 -34.29
CA VAL A 87 17.95 10.14 -32.90
C VAL A 87 17.82 11.50 -32.22
N ALA A 88 18.19 12.60 -32.92
CA ALA A 88 18.02 13.95 -32.38
C ALA A 88 16.54 14.27 -32.10
N ALA A 89 15.63 13.92 -33.00
CA ALA A 89 14.19 14.08 -32.79
C ALA A 89 13.69 13.27 -31.59
N ALA A 90 14.15 12.03 -31.44
CA ALA A 90 13.80 11.20 -30.28
C ALA A 90 14.29 11.84 -28.97
N VAL A 91 15.52 12.34 -28.93
CA VAL A 91 16.06 13.06 -27.77
C VAL A 91 15.24 14.33 -27.48
N VAL A 92 14.91 15.10 -28.49
CA VAL A 92 14.07 16.30 -28.34
C VAL A 92 12.69 15.93 -27.77
N ILE A 93 12.04 14.89 -28.29
CA ILE A 93 10.75 14.41 -27.78
C ILE A 93 10.88 13.99 -26.30
N ILE A 94 11.94 13.26 -25.93
CA ILE A 94 12.15 12.83 -24.55
C ILE A 94 12.38 14.03 -23.61
N VAL A 95 13.15 15.00 -24.03
CA VAL A 95 13.48 16.20 -23.22
C VAL A 95 12.28 17.12 -23.06
N TYR A 96 11.52 17.35 -24.14
CA TYR A 96 10.36 18.23 -24.14
C TYR A 96 9.04 17.52 -23.84
N ALA A 97 9.04 16.19 -23.71
CA ALA A 97 7.83 15.47 -23.30
C ALA A 97 7.36 16.01 -21.95
N PRO A 98 6.07 16.34 -21.80
CA PRO A 98 5.52 16.79 -20.53
C PRO A 98 5.73 15.69 -19.48
N LYS A 99 6.58 15.98 -18.50
CA LYS A 99 6.80 15.06 -17.37
C LYS A 99 5.57 15.14 -16.50
N CYS A 100 4.92 14.00 -16.27
CA CYS A 100 3.90 13.92 -15.23
C CYS A 100 4.53 14.34 -13.91
N PRO A 101 3.95 15.31 -13.17
CA PRO A 101 4.46 15.66 -11.85
C PRO A 101 4.46 14.40 -10.99
N SER A 102 5.61 14.09 -10.40
CA SER A 102 5.67 13.01 -9.42
C SER A 102 4.71 13.33 -8.27
N PRO A 103 3.93 12.38 -7.77
CA PRO A 103 3.08 12.63 -6.61
C PRO A 103 3.95 13.13 -5.45
N ARG A 104 3.46 14.11 -4.69
CA ARG A 104 4.17 14.60 -3.51
C ARG A 104 4.46 13.41 -2.59
N PRO A 105 5.69 13.26 -2.08
CA PRO A 105 6.01 12.20 -1.17
C PRO A 105 5.10 12.30 0.05
N LYS A 106 4.53 11.18 0.46
CA LYS A 106 3.71 11.13 1.67
C LYS A 106 4.59 11.32 2.90
N GLN A 107 4.05 12.00 3.91
CA GLN A 107 4.68 12.17 5.19
C GLN A 107 4.73 10.84 5.98
N TRP A 108 5.51 10.76 7.03
CA TRP A 108 5.68 9.54 7.82
C TRP A 108 4.35 9.01 8.38
N TRP A 109 3.48 9.89 8.85
CA TRP A 109 2.17 9.56 9.41
C TRP A 109 1.14 9.11 8.36
N GLN A 110 1.43 9.29 7.07
CA GLN A 110 0.56 8.89 5.96
C GLN A 110 0.94 7.50 5.40
N LYS A 111 2.20 7.05 5.59
CA LYS A 111 2.76 5.88 4.88
C LYS A 111 2.41 4.55 5.52
N ALA A 112 2.45 4.47 6.83
CA ALA A 112 2.34 3.23 7.57
C ALA A 112 1.27 3.33 8.66
N PRO A 113 0.77 2.19 9.17
CA PRO A 113 -0.17 2.19 10.29
C PRO A 113 0.42 2.85 11.54
N VAL A 114 -0.45 3.51 12.30
CA VAL A 114 -0.18 3.97 13.67
C VAL A 114 -0.66 2.87 14.62
N TYR A 115 0.20 2.40 15.48
CA TYR A 115 -0.13 1.36 16.45
C TYR A 115 -0.48 1.96 17.81
N LYS A 116 -1.77 2.00 18.11
CA LYS A 116 -2.31 2.51 19.39
C LYS A 116 -2.22 1.41 20.45
N MET A 117 -1.55 1.71 21.54
CA MET A 117 -1.37 0.76 22.63
C MET A 117 -1.58 1.42 23.99
N ASP A 118 -2.11 0.62 24.90
CA ASP A 118 -2.03 0.90 26.33
C ASP A 118 -0.78 0.21 26.89
N VAL A 119 0.14 0.99 27.46
CA VAL A 119 1.39 0.49 28.05
C VAL A 119 1.14 -0.60 29.09
N SER A 120 0.04 -0.49 29.84
CA SER A 120 -0.34 -1.48 30.85
C SER A 120 -0.68 -2.86 30.29
N SER A 121 -0.93 -2.99 28.99
CA SER A 121 -1.20 -4.27 28.32
C SER A 121 0.06 -5.02 27.89
N PHE A 122 1.23 -4.40 28.01
CA PHE A 122 2.53 -4.99 27.67
C PHE A 122 3.15 -5.75 28.83
N PRO A 123 4.19 -6.59 28.61
CA PRO A 123 4.89 -7.29 29.68
C PRO A 123 5.34 -6.30 30.76
N HIS A 124 5.29 -6.73 32.01
CA HIS A 124 5.55 -5.92 33.19
C HIS A 124 4.61 -4.72 33.42
N HIS A 125 3.67 -4.45 32.51
CA HIS A 125 2.69 -3.36 32.60
C HIS A 125 3.34 -1.96 32.68
N ASP A 126 4.52 -1.80 32.08
CA ASP A 126 5.32 -0.57 32.15
C ASP A 126 6.08 -0.30 30.84
N LEU A 127 6.82 0.83 30.79
CA LEU A 127 7.63 1.21 29.63
C LEU A 127 8.78 0.24 29.34
N ALA A 128 9.30 -0.43 30.37
CA ALA A 128 10.36 -1.42 30.18
C ALA A 128 9.83 -2.67 29.46
N GLY A 129 8.59 -3.04 29.70
CA GLY A 129 7.91 -4.10 28.95
C GLY A 129 7.72 -3.76 27.48
N VAL A 130 7.39 -2.51 27.16
CA VAL A 130 7.32 -2.06 25.76
C VAL A 130 8.71 -2.07 25.12
N GLU A 131 9.76 -1.66 25.85
CA GLU A 131 11.14 -1.68 25.37
C GLU A 131 11.61 -3.10 25.00
N GLN A 132 11.16 -4.13 25.73
CA GLN A 132 11.47 -5.53 25.41
C GLN A 132 10.83 -6.00 24.10
N GLU A 133 9.69 -5.44 23.71
CA GLU A 133 8.91 -5.84 22.54
C GLU A 133 9.15 -4.96 21.31
N LEU A 134 10.25 -4.19 21.27
CA LEU A 134 10.58 -3.33 20.12
C LEU A 134 10.70 -4.10 18.80
N ASP A 135 11.28 -5.29 18.84
CA ASP A 135 11.45 -6.13 17.65
C ASP A 135 10.10 -6.67 17.15
N TYR A 136 9.15 -6.91 18.04
CA TYR A 136 7.76 -7.23 17.68
C TYR A 136 7.15 -6.04 16.93
N LEU A 137 7.25 -4.81 17.44
CA LEU A 137 6.73 -3.61 16.79
C LEU A 137 7.33 -3.40 15.39
N VAL A 138 8.64 -3.60 15.24
CA VAL A 138 9.31 -3.57 13.92
C VAL A 138 8.70 -4.61 12.98
N SER A 139 8.47 -5.83 13.48
CA SER A 139 7.90 -6.92 12.68
C SER A 139 6.48 -6.66 12.19
N LEU A 140 5.73 -5.80 12.87
CA LEU A 140 4.40 -5.36 12.46
C LEU A 140 4.42 -4.40 11.26
N GLY A 141 5.56 -3.77 10.95
CA GLY A 141 5.66 -2.78 9.88
C GLY A 141 4.93 -1.47 10.18
N VAL A 142 4.78 -1.12 11.46
CA VAL A 142 4.17 0.14 11.89
C VAL A 142 5.14 1.31 11.72
N GLY A 143 4.62 2.49 11.37
CA GLY A 143 5.43 3.70 11.21
C GLY A 143 5.53 4.52 12.49
N SER A 144 4.58 4.35 13.39
CA SER A 144 4.53 5.06 14.66
C SER A 144 3.76 4.27 15.71
N VAL A 145 4.07 4.55 16.96
CA VAL A 145 3.34 4.07 18.13
C VAL A 145 2.59 5.23 18.78
N TYR A 146 1.34 4.99 19.15
CA TYR A 146 0.54 5.88 19.95
C TYR A 146 0.39 5.28 21.35
N LEU A 147 1.09 5.87 22.31
CA LEU A 147 1.08 5.47 23.72
C LEU A 147 -0.04 6.21 24.45
N ALA A 148 -1.11 5.47 24.72
CA ALA A 148 -2.28 6.04 25.39
C ALA A 148 -2.04 6.14 26.90
N SER A 149 -2.58 7.19 27.51
CA SER A 149 -2.60 7.43 28.97
C SER A 149 -1.19 7.42 29.62
N LEU A 150 -0.19 7.95 28.90
CA LEU A 150 1.19 7.97 29.38
C LEU A 150 1.48 9.12 30.34
N ILE A 151 0.98 10.33 30.01
CA ILE A 151 1.30 11.57 30.72
C ILE A 151 0.52 11.64 32.02
N SER A 152 1.19 12.07 33.11
CA SER A 152 0.55 12.27 34.40
C SER A 152 -0.37 13.49 34.36
N ALA A 153 -1.61 13.33 34.77
CA ALA A 153 -2.57 14.44 34.81
C ALA A 153 -2.25 15.46 35.93
N SER A 154 -1.47 15.10 36.95
CA SER A 154 -1.10 15.98 38.05
C SER A 154 0.14 16.84 37.74
N ASP A 155 1.09 16.31 36.99
CA ASP A 155 2.24 17.00 36.45
C ASP A 155 2.47 16.55 35.01
N MET A 156 2.12 17.41 34.09
CA MET A 156 2.16 17.08 32.65
C MET A 156 3.58 16.97 32.08
N THR A 157 4.62 17.18 32.86
CA THR A 157 6.02 16.95 32.52
C THR A 157 6.54 15.61 33.05
N GLU A 158 5.69 14.82 33.73
CA GLU A 158 6.05 13.51 34.26
C GLU A 158 5.28 12.40 33.56
N VAL A 159 5.92 11.23 33.46
CA VAL A 159 5.26 9.97 33.12
C VAL A 159 4.43 9.51 34.33
N ARG A 160 3.29 8.86 34.08
CA ARG A 160 2.52 8.22 35.15
C ARG A 160 3.41 7.23 35.91
N ARG A 161 3.45 7.37 37.23
CA ARG A 161 4.39 6.64 38.10
C ARG A 161 4.27 5.12 38.00
N GLU A 162 3.09 4.62 37.72
CA GLU A 162 2.82 3.19 37.51
C GLU A 162 3.42 2.65 36.20
N LEU A 163 3.72 3.51 35.25
CA LEU A 163 4.25 3.12 33.94
C LEU A 163 5.76 3.23 33.86
N GLY A 164 6.42 3.95 34.79
CA GLY A 164 7.86 4.09 34.80
C GLY A 164 8.35 5.52 35.12
N THR A 165 9.59 5.77 34.76
CA THR A 165 10.29 7.04 34.97
C THR A 165 10.62 7.72 33.64
N LEU A 166 11.00 9.00 33.68
CA LEU A 166 11.57 9.69 32.49
C LEU A 166 12.82 9.01 31.93
N GLY A 167 13.59 8.31 32.81
CA GLY A 167 14.74 7.53 32.35
C GLY A 167 14.33 6.30 31.53
N ASP A 168 13.23 5.64 31.92
CA ASP A 168 12.66 4.53 31.16
C ASP A 168 12.08 5.04 29.83
N TRP A 169 11.39 6.18 29.85
CA TRP A 169 10.92 6.89 28.66
C TRP A 169 12.05 7.17 27.67
N ALA A 170 13.14 7.80 28.12
CA ALA A 170 14.26 8.16 27.25
C ALA A 170 14.89 6.93 26.57
N ARG A 171 14.97 5.78 27.27
CA ARG A 171 15.45 4.51 26.69
C ARG A 171 14.50 3.98 25.62
N LEU A 172 13.20 3.95 25.93
CA LEU A 172 12.17 3.51 24.98
C LEU A 172 12.17 4.37 23.72
N VAL A 173 12.12 5.70 23.85
CA VAL A 173 12.12 6.63 22.71
C VAL A 173 13.36 6.43 21.85
N LYS A 174 14.54 6.33 22.47
CA LYS A 174 15.78 6.04 21.74
C LYS A 174 15.70 4.74 20.96
N GLY A 175 15.21 3.67 21.58
CA GLY A 175 15.02 2.36 20.91
C GLY A 175 14.06 2.41 19.74
N LEU A 176 12.97 3.18 19.84
CA LEU A 176 12.01 3.42 18.75
C LEU A 176 12.63 4.25 17.62
N GLN A 177 13.33 5.34 17.95
CA GLN A 177 13.97 6.21 16.98
C GLN A 177 15.07 5.50 16.20
N GLU A 178 15.88 4.66 16.83
CA GLU A 178 16.91 3.83 16.18
C GLU A 178 16.30 2.87 15.15
N ARG A 179 15.03 2.50 15.32
CA ARG A 179 14.24 1.65 14.41
C ARG A 179 13.38 2.43 13.43
N GLY A 180 13.44 3.77 13.46
CA GLY A 180 12.66 4.65 12.58
C GLY A 180 11.16 4.73 12.93
N ILE A 181 10.76 4.29 14.11
CA ILE A 181 9.37 4.34 14.60
C ILE A 181 9.15 5.67 15.33
N LYS A 182 8.11 6.40 14.93
CA LYS A 182 7.71 7.68 15.52
C LYS A 182 6.84 7.50 16.75
N VAL A 183 6.85 8.49 17.64
CA VAL A 183 6.15 8.42 18.93
C VAL A 183 5.05 9.45 19.00
N ILE A 184 3.85 9.00 19.34
CA ILE A 184 2.65 9.82 19.54
C ILE A 184 2.14 9.57 20.95
N VAL A 185 1.73 10.62 21.65
CA VAL A 185 1.18 10.53 23.00
C VAL A 185 -0.14 11.27 23.11
N ASP A 186 -1.04 10.83 23.96
CA ASP A 186 -2.19 11.64 24.34
C ASP A 186 -1.77 12.76 25.31
N PHE A 187 -2.24 13.94 25.01
CA PHE A 187 -1.80 15.14 25.73
C PHE A 187 -2.96 15.81 26.47
N VAL A 188 -4.07 16.04 25.79
CA VAL A 188 -5.23 16.72 26.35
C VAL A 188 -6.38 15.73 26.48
N THR A 189 -6.82 15.53 27.70
CA THR A 189 -8.03 14.76 28.02
C THR A 189 -9.01 15.63 28.79
N SER A 190 -10.27 15.25 28.88
CA SER A 190 -11.26 15.97 29.73
C SER A 190 -10.75 16.13 31.18
N GLN A 191 -10.00 15.15 31.69
CA GLN A 191 -9.43 15.19 33.02
C GLN A 191 -8.33 16.28 33.16
N THR A 192 -7.42 16.39 32.16
CA THR A 192 -6.37 17.41 32.18
C THR A 192 -6.94 18.81 32.02
N LEU A 193 -7.96 18.99 31.18
CA LEU A 193 -8.65 20.28 31.01
C LEU A 193 -9.27 20.75 32.33
N GLN A 194 -9.93 19.86 33.06
CA GLN A 194 -10.56 20.19 34.33
C GLN A 194 -9.54 20.49 35.44
N GLN A 195 -8.47 19.69 35.56
CA GLN A 195 -7.46 19.83 36.62
C GLN A 195 -6.63 21.11 36.47
N HIS A 196 -6.25 21.46 35.24
CA HIS A 196 -5.42 22.64 34.98
C HIS A 196 -6.23 23.91 34.70
N GLY A 197 -7.56 23.83 34.63
CA GLY A 197 -8.42 24.97 34.40
C GLY A 197 -8.21 25.65 33.02
N TRP A 198 -7.75 24.90 32.03
CA TRP A 198 -7.38 25.43 30.71
C TRP A 198 -8.56 26.00 29.93
N LEU A 199 -9.77 25.70 30.34
CA LEU A 199 -10.99 26.25 29.70
C LEU A 199 -11.28 27.68 30.13
N VAL A 200 -10.65 28.20 31.20
CA VAL A 200 -11.10 29.45 31.88
C VAL A 200 -9.98 30.50 32.04
N SER A 201 -8.70 30.14 31.87
CA SER A 201 -7.55 30.96 32.26
C SER A 201 -6.77 31.58 31.09
N SER A 202 -6.45 32.87 31.20
CA SER A 202 -5.61 33.59 30.21
C SER A 202 -4.12 33.22 30.24
N GLY A 203 -3.69 32.44 31.24
CA GLY A 203 -2.29 31.98 31.38
C GLY A 203 -1.98 30.65 30.69
N VAL A 204 -2.97 29.99 30.15
CA VAL A 204 -2.89 28.63 29.56
C VAL A 204 -1.85 28.50 28.47
N LYS A 205 -1.75 29.50 27.60
CA LYS A 205 -0.82 29.49 26.47
C LYS A 205 0.64 29.27 26.86
N ALA A 206 1.10 29.93 27.94
CA ALA A 206 2.49 29.83 28.40
C ALA A 206 2.80 28.48 29.08
N GLU A 207 1.82 27.93 29.81
CA GLU A 207 1.93 26.62 30.44
C GLU A 207 1.93 25.51 29.38
N LEU A 208 0.93 25.56 28.47
CA LEU A 208 0.83 24.65 27.34
C LEU A 208 2.15 24.58 26.55
N ARG A 209 2.67 25.74 26.15
CA ARG A 209 3.93 25.84 25.39
C ARG A 209 5.06 25.12 26.11
N LYS A 210 5.25 25.36 27.39
CA LYS A 210 6.31 24.70 28.17
C LYS A 210 6.19 23.18 28.17
N VAL A 211 4.97 22.68 28.34
CA VAL A 211 4.75 21.24 28.41
C VAL A 211 4.92 20.59 27.03
N VAL A 212 4.43 21.21 25.97
CA VAL A 212 4.59 20.71 24.60
C VAL A 212 6.06 20.73 24.19
N GLU A 213 6.77 21.84 24.41
CA GLU A 213 8.22 21.96 24.15
C GLU A 213 9.03 20.93 24.94
N PHE A 214 8.66 20.66 26.21
CA PHE A 214 9.29 19.63 27.02
C PHE A 214 9.17 18.24 26.33
N TRP A 215 7.96 17.81 25.95
CA TRP A 215 7.76 16.49 25.34
C TRP A 215 8.36 16.41 23.93
N LEU A 216 8.38 17.51 23.17
CA LEU A 216 9.09 17.55 21.89
C LEU A 216 10.59 17.34 22.08
N HIS A 217 11.19 17.95 23.13
CA HIS A 217 12.60 17.73 23.50
C HIS A 217 12.85 16.29 23.97
N GLU A 218 11.89 15.69 24.67
CA GLU A 218 11.92 14.28 25.07
C GLU A 218 11.62 13.30 23.92
N GLY A 219 11.50 13.78 22.68
CA GLY A 219 11.47 12.99 21.46
C GLY A 219 10.08 12.57 20.96
N VAL A 220 9.02 13.22 21.44
CA VAL A 220 7.66 13.01 20.91
C VAL A 220 7.54 13.60 19.50
N ASP A 221 6.86 12.90 18.60
CA ASP A 221 6.64 13.31 17.22
C ASP A 221 5.18 13.73 16.95
N GLY A 222 4.27 13.42 17.85
CA GLY A 222 2.87 13.79 17.72
C GLY A 222 2.08 13.75 19.01
N PHE A 223 1.02 14.53 19.04
CA PHE A 223 0.12 14.65 20.19
C PHE A 223 -1.32 14.34 19.80
N VAL A 224 -2.07 13.74 20.72
CA VAL A 224 -3.50 13.46 20.56
C VAL A 224 -4.31 14.27 21.56
N ILE A 225 -5.34 14.92 21.08
CA ILE A 225 -6.37 15.59 21.89
C ILE A 225 -7.60 14.69 21.94
N GLN A 226 -7.91 14.12 23.10
CA GLN A 226 -9.06 13.23 23.29
C GLN A 226 -10.37 13.96 23.67
N ALA A 227 -10.29 15.24 23.96
CA ALA A 227 -11.42 16.07 24.39
C ALA A 227 -11.74 17.17 23.38
N GLU A 228 -11.73 16.83 22.08
CA GLU A 228 -11.89 17.80 20.99
C GLU A 228 -13.08 18.73 21.20
N ASP A 229 -14.17 18.21 21.77
CA ASP A 229 -15.41 18.90 22.02
C ASP A 229 -15.32 20.02 23.06
N GLU A 230 -14.36 19.89 23.98
CA GLU A 230 -14.16 20.77 25.11
C GLU A 230 -13.01 21.75 24.89
N VAL A 231 -12.16 21.51 23.84
CA VAL A 231 -10.98 22.33 23.57
C VAL A 231 -11.33 23.50 22.66
N PRO A 232 -11.05 24.75 23.10
CA PRO A 232 -11.23 25.92 22.24
C PRO A 232 -10.35 25.86 20.98
N GLU A 233 -10.89 26.30 19.84
CA GLU A 233 -10.14 26.34 18.57
C GLU A 233 -8.84 27.16 18.69
N THR A 234 -8.88 28.26 19.44
CA THR A 234 -7.69 29.09 19.70
C THR A 234 -6.57 28.36 20.44
N LEU A 235 -6.88 27.34 21.23
CA LEU A 235 -5.90 26.50 21.91
C LEU A 235 -5.29 25.48 20.92
N MET A 236 -6.11 24.92 20.04
CA MET A 236 -5.64 24.03 18.97
C MET A 236 -4.73 24.78 17.97
N GLU A 237 -5.07 26.03 17.63
CA GLU A 237 -4.20 26.90 16.81
C GLU A 237 -2.84 27.14 17.47
N GLU A 238 -2.82 27.44 18.77
CA GLU A 238 -1.54 27.61 19.51
C GLU A 238 -0.71 26.32 19.52
N PHE A 239 -1.35 25.17 19.69
CA PHE A 239 -0.67 23.87 19.55
C PHE A 239 -0.03 23.72 18.17
N ARG A 240 -0.80 24.03 17.12
CA ARG A 240 -0.33 23.93 15.77
C ARG A 240 0.87 24.84 15.51
N ASP A 241 0.83 26.07 15.97
CA ASP A 241 1.94 27.01 15.82
C ASP A 241 3.23 26.51 16.46
N ILE A 242 3.15 25.88 17.65
CA ILE A 242 4.31 25.29 18.33
C ILE A 242 4.88 24.12 17.51
N LEU A 243 4.01 23.22 17.01
CA LEU A 243 4.43 22.06 16.25
C LEU A 243 5.03 22.45 14.89
N ASP A 244 4.48 23.46 14.24
CA ASP A 244 4.99 23.98 12.96
C ASP A 244 6.37 24.62 13.14
N ALA A 245 6.60 25.36 14.23
CA ALA A 245 7.90 25.93 14.56
C ALA A 245 8.96 24.82 14.76
N GLU A 246 8.62 23.78 15.53
CA GLU A 246 9.51 22.62 15.75
C GLU A 246 9.74 21.82 14.45
N THR A 247 8.71 21.69 13.61
CA THR A 247 8.82 21.06 12.28
C THR A 247 9.85 21.77 11.41
N VAL A 248 9.88 23.10 11.44
CA VAL A 248 10.87 23.91 10.70
C VAL A 248 12.28 23.71 11.26
N GLU A 249 12.42 23.63 12.58
CA GLU A 249 13.70 23.47 13.24
C GLU A 249 14.28 22.06 13.06
N SER A 250 13.50 21.03 13.31
CA SER A 250 13.93 19.62 13.24
C SER A 250 13.94 19.04 11.80
N GLY A 251 13.23 19.65 10.85
CA GLY A 251 13.01 19.13 9.50
C GLY A 251 12.10 17.90 9.44
N VAL A 252 11.49 17.50 10.57
CA VAL A 252 10.55 16.37 10.67
C VAL A 252 9.19 16.90 11.10
N GLU A 253 8.16 16.65 10.29
CA GLU A 253 6.81 17.11 10.58
C GLU A 253 6.31 16.56 11.92
N LYS A 254 5.92 17.46 12.82
CA LYS A 254 5.27 17.15 14.09
C LYS A 254 3.77 17.24 13.91
N ILE A 255 3.01 16.30 14.46
CA ILE A 255 1.59 16.18 14.16
C ILE A 255 0.69 16.43 15.37
N LEU A 256 -0.48 17.00 15.09
CA LEU A 256 -1.59 17.10 16.01
C LEU A 256 -2.72 16.18 15.51
N MET A 257 -3.20 15.34 16.37
CA MET A 257 -4.33 14.44 16.14
C MET A 257 -5.45 14.75 17.11
N THR A 258 -6.69 14.53 16.67
CA THR A 258 -7.86 14.57 17.56
C THR A 258 -8.56 13.22 17.59
N GLU A 259 -9.09 12.84 18.74
CA GLU A 259 -9.92 11.67 18.93
C GLU A 259 -11.29 12.11 19.47
N GLY A 260 -12.35 11.93 18.65
CA GLY A 260 -13.71 12.35 18.98
C GLY A 260 -14.76 11.79 18.04
N GLY A 261 -16.03 11.96 18.35
CA GLY A 261 -17.13 11.35 17.61
C GLY A 261 -17.37 11.93 16.21
N ILE A 262 -17.89 11.12 15.32
CA ILE A 262 -18.24 11.40 13.90
C ILE A 262 -19.19 12.60 13.72
N GLN A 263 -19.84 13.08 14.77
CA GLN A 263 -20.95 14.05 14.68
C GLN A 263 -20.53 15.52 14.50
N ARG A 264 -19.23 15.85 14.46
CA ARG A 264 -18.80 17.23 14.29
C ARG A 264 -18.20 17.54 12.94
N SER A 265 -19.07 18.05 12.08
CA SER A 265 -18.72 18.64 10.79
C SER A 265 -17.68 19.77 10.89
N GLN A 266 -17.44 20.36 12.07
CA GLN A 266 -16.45 21.42 12.27
C GLN A 266 -15.02 20.92 12.34
N ALA A 267 -14.75 19.78 12.97
CA ALA A 267 -13.41 19.18 13.01
C ALA A 267 -12.93 18.73 11.62
N PHE A 268 -13.86 18.26 10.77
CA PHE A 268 -13.53 17.91 9.38
C PHE A 268 -13.39 19.12 8.47
N SER A 269 -14.09 20.21 8.71
CA SER A 269 -13.90 21.45 7.94
C SER A 269 -12.50 22.04 8.14
N SER A 270 -11.82 21.66 9.21
CA SER A 270 -10.44 22.04 9.49
C SER A 270 -9.36 21.11 8.90
N LEU A 271 -9.70 20.00 8.21
CA LEU A 271 -8.74 19.07 7.62
C LEU A 271 -8.22 19.43 6.21
N GLY A 272 -8.58 20.57 5.65
CA GLY A 272 -8.11 21.07 4.35
C GLY A 272 -6.69 21.68 4.41
N ALA A 273 -6.20 22.17 3.29
CA ALA A 273 -4.96 22.93 3.24
C ALA A 273 -5.05 24.19 4.14
N GLY A 274 -4.28 24.19 5.25
CA GLY A 274 -4.37 25.19 6.31
C GLY A 274 -5.08 24.71 7.58
N SER A 275 -5.37 23.42 7.67
CA SER A 275 -6.02 22.80 8.83
C SER A 275 -5.17 22.89 10.10
N VAL A 276 -5.84 23.13 11.21
CA VAL A 276 -5.23 23.13 12.55
C VAL A 276 -4.80 21.72 12.95
N VAL A 277 -5.50 20.68 12.48
CA VAL A 277 -5.27 19.27 12.85
C VAL A 277 -4.77 18.48 11.64
N HIS A 278 -3.79 17.60 11.84
CA HIS A 278 -3.26 16.72 10.79
C HIS A 278 -4.14 15.50 10.55
N LEU A 279 -4.65 14.91 11.62
CA LEU A 279 -5.48 13.70 11.62
C LEU A 279 -6.64 13.86 12.60
N SER A 280 -7.85 13.51 12.17
CA SER A 280 -9.01 13.38 13.05
C SER A 280 -9.51 11.94 13.01
N LEU A 281 -9.73 11.37 14.18
CA LEU A 281 -10.20 10.01 14.41
C LEU A 281 -11.69 10.06 14.76
N PRO A 282 -12.58 9.70 13.84
CA PRO A 282 -14.03 9.83 14.07
C PRO A 282 -14.64 8.74 14.96
N GLY A 283 -13.83 7.89 15.58
CA GLY A 283 -14.30 6.68 16.28
C GLY A 283 -14.33 5.46 15.37
N ASP A 284 -15.01 4.38 15.84
CA ASP A 284 -15.12 3.16 15.04
C ASP A 284 -16.04 3.33 13.83
N LEU A 285 -15.51 3.06 12.64
CA LEU A 285 -16.20 3.29 11.36
C LEU A 285 -17.47 2.44 11.22
N LEU A 286 -17.44 1.18 11.66
CA LEU A 286 -18.57 0.28 11.47
C LEU A 286 -19.52 0.26 12.67
N GLY A 287 -19.06 0.65 13.86
CA GLY A 287 -19.83 0.53 15.11
C GLY A 287 -20.03 -0.92 15.53
N PRO A 288 -20.82 -1.19 16.56
CA PRO A 288 -20.91 -2.51 17.21
C PRO A 288 -21.81 -3.53 16.47
N ASP A 289 -22.65 -3.07 15.54
CA ASP A 289 -23.61 -3.96 14.85
C ASP A 289 -22.90 -4.84 13.83
N LEU A 290 -23.41 -6.09 13.66
CA LEU A 290 -22.89 -7.00 12.64
C LEU A 290 -22.95 -6.35 11.24
N PRO A 291 -21.84 -6.20 10.51
CA PRO A 291 -21.83 -5.48 9.26
C PRO A 291 -22.51 -6.27 8.14
N THR A 292 -23.35 -5.60 7.37
CA THR A 292 -23.87 -6.10 6.09
C THR A 292 -23.14 -5.45 4.94
N ALA A 293 -23.15 -6.06 3.75
CA ALA A 293 -22.49 -5.50 2.56
C ALA A 293 -22.94 -4.06 2.27
N ARG A 294 -24.24 -3.82 2.34
CA ARG A 294 -24.82 -2.49 2.15
C ARG A 294 -24.45 -1.55 3.30
N GLY A 295 -24.49 -2.03 4.55
CA GLY A 295 -24.16 -1.21 5.72
C GLY A 295 -22.71 -0.74 5.70
N ILE A 296 -21.76 -1.59 5.30
CA ILE A 296 -20.35 -1.17 5.10
C ILE A 296 -20.27 -0.09 4.02
N LYS A 297 -20.92 -0.30 2.86
CA LYS A 297 -20.92 0.67 1.78
C LYS A 297 -21.51 2.01 2.23
N ASP A 298 -22.69 2.02 2.83
CA ASP A 298 -23.38 3.26 3.21
C ASP A 298 -22.59 4.07 4.24
N LYS A 299 -21.94 3.39 5.22
CA LYS A 299 -21.08 4.05 6.22
C LYS A 299 -19.80 4.63 5.58
N LEU A 300 -19.15 3.86 4.71
CA LEU A 300 -17.97 4.33 3.98
C LEU A 300 -18.29 5.51 3.06
N ASP A 301 -19.35 5.42 2.28
CA ASP A 301 -19.76 6.48 1.36
C ASP A 301 -20.13 7.76 2.12
N THR A 302 -20.87 7.63 3.23
CA THR A 302 -21.19 8.75 4.10
C THR A 302 -19.93 9.41 4.64
N PHE A 303 -18.98 8.59 5.13
CA PHE A 303 -17.71 9.10 5.65
C PHE A 303 -16.89 9.80 4.56
N LEU A 304 -16.69 9.16 3.41
CA LEU A 304 -15.88 9.71 2.32
C LEU A 304 -16.47 10.99 1.72
N THR A 305 -17.81 11.09 1.63
CA THR A 305 -18.48 12.29 1.13
C THR A 305 -18.49 13.43 2.15
N SER A 306 -18.32 13.14 3.43
CA SER A 306 -18.22 14.15 4.49
C SER A 306 -16.83 14.80 4.58
N LEU A 307 -15.80 14.19 3.96
CA LEU A 307 -14.44 14.72 4.00
C LEU A 307 -14.30 15.97 3.13
N PRO A 308 -13.63 17.02 3.62
CA PRO A 308 -13.27 18.18 2.81
C PRO A 308 -12.32 17.78 1.66
N GLU A 309 -12.34 18.56 0.58
CA GLU A 309 -11.43 18.34 -0.54
C GLU A 309 -9.96 18.43 -0.10
N GLY A 310 -9.18 17.42 -0.43
CA GLY A 310 -7.75 17.33 -0.07
C GLY A 310 -7.48 16.88 1.36
N ALA A 311 -8.50 16.59 2.17
CA ALA A 311 -8.33 16.03 3.50
C ALA A 311 -7.67 14.65 3.47
N TRP A 312 -6.81 14.36 4.46
CA TRP A 312 -6.24 13.04 4.66
C TRP A 312 -6.96 12.36 5.83
N PRO A 313 -7.79 11.36 5.58
CA PRO A 313 -8.57 10.73 6.64
C PRO A 313 -7.71 9.83 7.54
N ALA A 314 -8.20 9.61 8.77
CA ALA A 314 -7.72 8.54 9.64
C ALA A 314 -8.90 7.61 9.97
N PHE A 315 -8.60 6.33 10.17
CA PHE A 315 -9.62 5.32 10.45
C PHE A 315 -9.27 4.50 11.67
N THR A 316 -10.26 4.37 12.54
CA THR A 316 -10.38 3.27 13.47
C THR A 316 -11.47 2.32 12.96
N LEU A 317 -11.19 1.05 12.97
CA LEU A 317 -12.14 -0.02 12.67
C LEU A 317 -11.84 -1.16 13.61
N ASP A 318 -12.80 -1.50 14.46
CA ASP A 318 -12.64 -2.65 15.33
C ASP A 318 -12.87 -3.93 14.52
N THR A 319 -11.79 -4.71 14.37
CA THR A 319 -11.83 -5.96 13.60
C THR A 319 -12.32 -7.15 14.41
N VAL A 320 -12.42 -7.00 15.73
CA VAL A 320 -12.68 -8.10 16.67
C VAL A 320 -14.13 -8.14 17.17
N VAL A 321 -14.74 -6.98 17.35
CA VAL A 321 -16.11 -6.85 17.92
C VAL A 321 -17.17 -7.61 17.13
N HIS A 322 -16.94 -7.80 15.82
CA HIS A 322 -17.88 -8.48 14.91
C HIS A 322 -17.71 -10.00 14.84
N GLY A 323 -16.84 -10.56 15.69
CA GLY A 323 -16.58 -11.99 15.79
C GLY A 323 -15.39 -12.48 14.95
N GLU A 324 -14.79 -13.55 15.43
CA GLU A 324 -13.56 -14.16 14.91
C GLU A 324 -13.62 -14.44 13.38
N GLN A 325 -14.79 -14.72 12.85
CA GLN A 325 -15.02 -15.03 11.44
C GLN A 325 -14.73 -13.86 10.51
N LEU A 326 -14.87 -12.62 10.99
CA LEU A 326 -14.70 -11.42 10.16
C LEU A 326 -13.36 -10.72 10.38
N VAL A 327 -12.55 -11.14 11.36
CA VAL A 327 -11.26 -10.51 11.70
C VAL A 327 -10.39 -10.29 10.47
N ASP A 328 -10.14 -11.33 9.69
CA ASP A 328 -9.27 -11.26 8.51
C ASP A 328 -9.88 -10.41 7.38
N ALA A 329 -11.19 -10.55 7.15
CA ALA A 329 -11.88 -9.77 6.12
C ALA A 329 -11.87 -8.26 6.46
N LEU A 330 -12.11 -7.92 7.73
CA LEU A 330 -12.07 -6.55 8.21
C LEU A 330 -10.62 -6.01 8.28
N THR A 331 -9.64 -6.87 8.57
CA THR A 331 -8.21 -6.53 8.45
C THR A 331 -7.84 -6.15 7.02
N MET A 332 -8.30 -6.93 6.02
CA MET A 332 -8.11 -6.61 4.61
C MET A 332 -8.79 -5.29 4.23
N LEU A 333 -10.03 -5.08 4.68
CA LEU A 333 -10.76 -3.83 4.45
C LEU A 333 -9.98 -2.65 5.02
N LYS A 334 -9.63 -2.73 6.32
CA LYS A 334 -8.93 -1.66 7.04
C LYS A 334 -7.61 -1.27 6.36
N MET A 335 -6.85 -2.24 5.84
CA MET A 335 -5.59 -2.00 5.15
C MET A 335 -5.74 -1.38 3.75
N LEU A 336 -6.90 -1.51 3.12
CA LEU A 336 -7.19 -0.92 1.79
C LEU A 336 -7.88 0.45 1.88
N LEU A 337 -8.36 0.86 3.04
CA LEU A 337 -8.98 2.18 3.21
C LEU A 337 -7.97 3.30 2.90
N PRO A 338 -8.43 4.44 2.33
CA PRO A 338 -7.58 5.60 2.12
C PRO A 338 -7.23 6.26 3.45
N GLY A 339 -6.08 6.96 3.51
CA GLY A 339 -5.74 7.70 4.73
C GLY A 339 -4.87 6.91 5.70
N THR A 340 -4.78 7.34 6.95
CA THR A 340 -3.97 6.71 7.99
C THR A 340 -4.78 5.67 8.75
N VAL A 341 -4.23 4.47 8.89
CA VAL A 341 -4.86 3.38 9.64
C VAL A 341 -4.37 3.42 11.09
N ILE A 342 -5.29 3.53 12.03
CA ILE A 342 -5.00 3.40 13.46
C ILE A 342 -5.30 1.96 13.88
N TRP A 343 -4.29 1.25 14.35
CA TRP A 343 -4.37 -0.14 14.75
C TRP A 343 -4.32 -0.28 16.26
N GLN A 344 -5.37 -0.83 16.87
CA GLN A 344 -5.39 -1.09 18.30
C GLN A 344 -4.61 -2.36 18.62
N ALA A 345 -3.73 -2.30 19.62
CA ALA A 345 -2.91 -3.43 20.06
C ALA A 345 -3.79 -4.65 20.42
N GLY A 346 -3.42 -5.81 19.90
CA GLY A 346 -4.17 -7.06 20.02
C GLY A 346 -5.03 -7.40 18.80
N GLN A 347 -5.52 -6.42 18.05
CA GLN A 347 -6.35 -6.67 16.87
C GLN A 347 -5.63 -7.45 15.77
N GLU A 348 -4.31 -7.32 15.68
CA GLU A 348 -3.46 -8.11 14.75
C GLU A 348 -3.42 -9.60 15.08
N LEU A 349 -3.81 -9.94 16.30
CA LEU A 349 -3.98 -11.32 16.79
C LEU A 349 -5.46 -11.77 16.76
N GLY A 350 -6.38 -10.89 16.39
CA GLY A 350 -7.82 -11.13 16.54
C GLY A 350 -8.31 -11.00 17.98
N LEU A 351 -7.59 -10.26 18.83
CA LEU A 351 -7.90 -10.06 20.24
C LEU A 351 -8.33 -8.61 20.52
N ALA A 352 -9.25 -8.45 21.48
CA ALA A 352 -9.69 -7.12 21.91
C ALA A 352 -8.61 -6.35 22.70
N ALA A 353 -7.65 -7.04 23.29
CA ALA A 353 -6.50 -6.49 23.99
C ALA A 353 -5.27 -7.35 23.72
N MET A 354 -4.08 -6.75 23.79
CA MET A 354 -2.82 -7.44 23.55
C MET A 354 -2.57 -8.54 24.60
N ASP A 355 -2.19 -9.71 24.12
CA ASP A 355 -1.77 -10.86 24.94
C ASP A 355 -0.58 -11.55 24.26
N PHE A 356 0.62 -11.28 24.75
CA PHE A 356 1.87 -11.81 24.18
C PHE A 356 1.99 -13.33 24.29
N SER A 357 1.29 -13.98 25.25
CA SER A 357 1.31 -15.43 25.38
C SER A 357 0.66 -16.15 24.17
N ARG A 358 -0.16 -15.44 23.39
CA ARG A 358 -0.90 -15.96 22.24
C ARG A 358 -0.24 -15.70 20.89
N VAL A 359 0.82 -14.91 20.83
CA VAL A 359 1.52 -14.52 19.59
C VAL A 359 1.99 -15.71 18.76
N GLU A 360 2.43 -16.79 19.41
CA GLU A 360 2.94 -18.00 18.76
C GLU A 360 1.88 -19.10 18.62
N GLY A 361 0.64 -18.82 19.03
CA GLY A 361 -0.44 -19.81 19.10
C GLY A 361 -1.38 -19.78 17.90
N GLY A 362 -1.85 -20.94 17.48
CA GLY A 362 -3.06 -21.23 16.72
C GLY A 362 -3.47 -20.25 15.63
N LEU A 363 -4.68 -19.75 15.74
CA LEU A 363 -5.32 -18.83 14.79
C LEU A 363 -4.75 -17.41 14.90
N GLU A 364 -4.35 -16.98 16.08
CA GLU A 364 -3.74 -15.69 16.34
C GLU A 364 -2.47 -15.48 15.51
N LYS A 365 -1.65 -16.51 15.39
CA LYS A 365 -0.47 -16.50 14.52
C LYS A 365 -0.83 -16.31 13.04
N GLN A 366 -1.95 -16.86 12.59
CA GLN A 366 -2.42 -16.70 11.20
C GLN A 366 -2.90 -15.26 10.97
N HIS A 367 -3.69 -14.69 11.88
CA HIS A 367 -4.10 -13.28 11.83
C HIS A 367 -2.88 -12.35 11.78
N LEU A 368 -1.89 -12.59 12.64
CA LEU A 368 -0.65 -11.83 12.70
C LEU A 368 0.14 -11.91 11.38
N GLN A 369 0.22 -13.09 10.77
CA GLN A 369 0.89 -13.27 9.48
C GLN A 369 0.19 -12.48 8.37
N LEU A 370 -1.14 -12.53 8.32
CA LEU A 370 -1.93 -11.74 7.38
C LEU A 370 -1.72 -10.25 7.60
N TYR A 371 -1.82 -9.79 8.86
CA TYR A 371 -1.57 -8.38 9.19
C TYR A 371 -0.20 -7.92 8.71
N ARG A 372 0.88 -8.63 9.07
CA ARG A 372 2.26 -8.30 8.66
C ARG A 372 2.40 -8.20 7.15
N LEU A 373 1.84 -9.15 6.42
CA LEU A 373 1.87 -9.16 4.96
C LEU A 373 1.16 -7.93 4.39
N LEU A 374 -0.03 -7.60 4.88
CA LEU A 374 -0.81 -6.47 4.39
C LEU A 374 -0.14 -5.13 4.75
N ALA A 375 0.37 -4.98 5.96
CA ALA A 375 1.03 -3.75 6.42
C ALA A 375 2.35 -3.49 5.68
N THR A 376 3.17 -4.52 5.48
CA THR A 376 4.50 -4.36 4.89
C THR A 376 4.51 -4.41 3.36
N LYS A 377 3.65 -5.22 2.72
CA LYS A 377 3.64 -5.37 1.27
C LYS A 377 2.52 -4.60 0.58
N LEU A 378 1.26 -4.71 1.06
CA LEU A 378 0.13 -4.10 0.38
C LEU A 378 0.03 -2.60 0.65
N ARG A 379 0.11 -2.19 1.91
CA ARG A 379 -0.09 -0.79 2.32
C ARG A 379 0.91 0.18 1.70
N GLN A 380 2.12 -0.28 1.41
CA GLN A 380 3.18 0.51 0.80
C GLN A 380 3.08 0.62 -0.72
N GLN A 381 2.12 -0.07 -1.35
CA GLN A 381 1.94 0.00 -2.79
C GLN A 381 1.33 1.34 -3.22
N ASP A 382 1.86 1.89 -4.30
CA ASP A 382 1.40 3.17 -4.86
C ASP A 382 -0.10 3.19 -5.16
N GLY A 383 -0.65 2.08 -5.65
CA GLY A 383 -2.09 1.95 -5.94
C GLY A 383 -2.96 2.07 -4.69
N VAL A 384 -2.45 1.68 -3.52
CA VAL A 384 -3.14 1.81 -2.22
C VAL A 384 -2.86 3.17 -1.59
N LEU A 385 -1.58 3.57 -1.55
CA LEU A 385 -1.14 4.78 -0.85
C LEU A 385 -1.59 6.08 -1.53
N PHE A 386 -1.59 6.10 -2.88
CA PHE A 386 -1.94 7.26 -3.69
C PHE A 386 -3.20 7.06 -4.54
N GLY A 387 -3.82 5.88 -4.48
CA GLY A 387 -5.04 5.60 -5.23
C GLY A 387 -6.19 6.46 -4.72
N ASP A 388 -6.96 7.02 -5.65
CA ASP A 388 -8.18 7.74 -5.31
C ASP A 388 -9.22 6.76 -4.77
N MET A 389 -9.99 7.22 -3.80
CA MET A 389 -11.14 6.51 -3.29
C MET A 389 -12.29 7.50 -3.10
N THR A 390 -13.33 7.28 -3.88
CA THR A 390 -14.60 7.98 -3.80
C THR A 390 -15.71 6.95 -3.56
N ALA A 391 -16.94 7.40 -3.35
CA ALA A 391 -18.09 6.51 -3.24
C ALA A 391 -18.25 5.56 -4.45
N ASP A 392 -17.79 5.99 -5.63
CA ASP A 392 -17.82 5.18 -6.86
C ASP A 392 -16.86 3.98 -6.86
N ASN A 393 -15.90 3.97 -5.94
CA ASN A 393 -14.96 2.87 -5.77
C ASN A 393 -15.49 1.74 -4.88
N THR A 394 -16.66 1.94 -4.26
CA THR A 394 -17.35 0.93 -3.44
C THR A 394 -18.54 0.37 -4.21
N PHE A 395 -18.80 -0.93 -4.09
CA PHE A 395 -19.94 -1.57 -4.73
C PHE A 395 -20.52 -2.69 -3.86
N VAL A 396 -21.75 -3.08 -4.16
CA VAL A 396 -22.44 -4.21 -3.52
C VAL A 396 -23.06 -5.08 -4.61
N MET A 397 -22.82 -6.38 -4.54
CA MET A 397 -23.43 -7.39 -5.38
C MET A 397 -24.07 -8.47 -4.49
N GLY A 398 -25.37 -8.36 -4.24
CA GLY A 398 -26.08 -9.20 -3.27
C GLY A 398 -25.53 -8.98 -1.86
N GLU A 399 -25.04 -10.05 -1.23
CA GLU A 399 -24.42 -10.02 0.11
C GLU A 399 -22.89 -9.78 0.06
N VAL A 400 -22.34 -9.47 -1.12
CA VAL A 400 -20.91 -9.20 -1.27
C VAL A 400 -20.66 -7.71 -1.30
N PHE A 401 -19.78 -7.25 -0.42
CA PHE A 401 -19.21 -5.92 -0.45
C PHE A 401 -17.93 -5.92 -1.28
N GLY A 402 -17.71 -4.88 -2.07
CA GLY A 402 -16.49 -4.69 -2.84
C GLY A 402 -15.94 -3.28 -2.78
N LEU A 403 -14.61 -3.20 -2.88
CA LEU A 403 -13.84 -1.97 -2.82
C LEU A 403 -12.71 -2.00 -3.84
N THR A 404 -12.53 -0.95 -4.63
CA THR A 404 -11.42 -0.80 -5.58
C THR A 404 -10.46 0.30 -5.17
N ARG A 405 -9.16 0.06 -5.39
CA ARG A 405 -8.09 1.06 -5.24
C ARG A 405 -7.31 1.14 -6.54
N VAL A 406 -7.39 2.26 -7.23
CA VAL A 406 -6.81 2.41 -8.57
C VAL A 406 -6.05 3.73 -8.64
N LYS A 407 -4.85 3.66 -9.22
CA LYS A 407 -4.02 4.81 -9.57
C LYS A 407 -3.46 4.62 -10.96
N LYS A 408 -3.54 5.64 -11.79
CA LYS A 408 -2.97 5.60 -13.15
C LYS A 408 -1.47 5.35 -13.09
N GLY A 409 -1.00 4.35 -13.83
CA GLY A 409 0.41 3.96 -13.88
C GLY A 409 0.88 3.02 -12.77
N SER A 410 -0.03 2.56 -11.89
CA SER A 410 0.27 1.60 -10.82
C SER A 410 -0.69 0.42 -10.88
N PRO A 411 -0.35 -0.74 -10.29
CA PRO A 411 -1.30 -1.83 -10.13
C PRO A 411 -2.54 -1.38 -9.35
N GLY A 412 -3.70 -1.80 -9.81
CA GLY A 412 -4.97 -1.65 -9.11
C GLY A 412 -5.21 -2.83 -8.17
N TYR A 413 -6.02 -2.60 -7.15
CA TYR A 413 -6.43 -3.60 -6.17
C TYR A 413 -7.94 -3.60 -6.04
N ILE A 414 -8.52 -4.78 -5.87
CA ILE A 414 -9.93 -4.97 -5.57
C ILE A 414 -10.08 -5.94 -4.41
N LEU A 415 -10.82 -5.52 -3.39
CA LEU A 415 -11.26 -6.36 -2.29
C LEU A 415 -12.71 -6.75 -2.53
N VAL A 416 -13.03 -8.00 -2.31
CA VAL A 416 -14.41 -8.51 -2.24
C VAL A 416 -14.59 -9.33 -0.98
N ILE A 417 -15.69 -9.11 -0.26
CA ILE A 417 -16.03 -9.79 1.00
C ILE A 417 -17.44 -10.34 0.87
N ASN A 418 -17.60 -11.64 0.93
CA ASN A 418 -18.90 -12.27 1.00
C ASN A 418 -19.39 -12.36 2.45
N LEU A 419 -20.32 -11.50 2.82
CA LEU A 419 -20.94 -11.47 4.17
C LEU A 419 -22.18 -12.37 4.26
N GLY A 420 -22.55 -13.02 3.17
CA GLY A 420 -23.67 -13.93 3.10
C GLY A 420 -23.32 -15.34 3.61
N LEU A 421 -24.36 -16.13 3.84
CA LEU A 421 -24.26 -17.52 4.30
C LEU A 421 -24.13 -18.55 3.17
N LYS A 422 -24.10 -18.09 1.92
CA LYS A 422 -24.01 -18.94 0.71
C LYS A 422 -22.86 -18.50 -0.16
N GLU A 423 -22.41 -19.41 -1.01
CA GLU A 423 -21.47 -19.08 -2.08
C GLU A 423 -22.08 -18.04 -3.04
N ALA A 424 -21.24 -17.08 -3.44
CA ALA A 424 -21.58 -16.05 -4.41
C ALA A 424 -20.64 -16.12 -5.62
N VAL A 425 -21.18 -15.95 -6.81
CA VAL A 425 -20.39 -15.80 -8.05
C VAL A 425 -20.59 -14.38 -8.54
N LEU A 426 -19.49 -13.68 -8.78
CA LEU A 426 -19.46 -12.26 -9.14
C LEU A 426 -18.99 -12.07 -10.58
N ASP A 427 -19.59 -11.15 -11.30
CA ASP A 427 -19.05 -10.56 -12.51
C ASP A 427 -18.46 -9.18 -12.21
N LEU A 428 -17.13 -9.12 -12.15
CA LEU A 428 -16.39 -7.88 -11.89
C LEU A 428 -15.99 -7.17 -13.21
N SER A 429 -16.33 -7.73 -14.37
CA SER A 429 -15.96 -7.17 -15.68
C SER A 429 -16.72 -5.88 -16.02
N ASP A 430 -17.85 -5.64 -15.35
CA ASP A 430 -18.65 -4.41 -15.49
C ASP A 430 -18.00 -3.19 -14.80
N LEU A 431 -17.03 -3.43 -13.92
CA LEU A 431 -16.28 -2.35 -13.32
C LEU A 431 -15.28 -1.77 -14.33
N ALA A 432 -15.44 -0.48 -14.66
CA ALA A 432 -14.77 0.19 -15.79
C ALA A 432 -13.23 -0.01 -15.82
N THR A 433 -12.58 -0.03 -14.65
CA THR A 433 -11.13 -0.14 -14.53
C THR A 433 -10.62 -1.59 -14.43
N VAL A 434 -11.51 -2.58 -14.26
CA VAL A 434 -11.13 -3.98 -14.04
C VAL A 434 -10.94 -4.72 -15.36
N PRO A 435 -9.79 -5.37 -15.62
CA PRO A 435 -9.58 -6.18 -16.82
C PRO A 435 -10.23 -7.54 -16.69
N ARG A 436 -10.33 -8.26 -17.81
CA ARG A 436 -10.87 -9.62 -17.83
C ARG A 436 -10.06 -10.62 -16.99
N SER A 437 -8.75 -10.43 -16.85
CA SER A 437 -7.88 -11.30 -16.06
C SER A 437 -7.36 -10.55 -14.84
N ILE A 438 -7.66 -11.07 -13.67
CA ILE A 438 -7.21 -10.58 -12.37
C ILE A 438 -6.42 -11.65 -11.63
N ARG A 439 -5.57 -11.27 -10.69
CA ARG A 439 -4.72 -12.20 -9.92
C ARG A 439 -4.97 -12.05 -8.43
N VAL A 440 -5.13 -13.16 -7.73
CA VAL A 440 -5.20 -13.15 -6.26
C VAL A 440 -3.86 -12.71 -5.68
N LEU A 441 -3.88 -11.75 -4.75
CA LEU A 441 -2.70 -11.32 -4.01
C LEU A 441 -2.23 -12.45 -3.08
N GLU A 442 -0.92 -12.57 -2.88
CA GLU A 442 -0.36 -13.47 -1.86
C GLU A 442 -0.96 -13.15 -0.49
N GLY A 443 -1.48 -14.15 0.23
CA GLY A 443 -2.23 -13.95 1.47
C GLY A 443 -3.56 -13.22 1.32
N GLY A 444 -3.96 -12.88 0.09
CA GLY A 444 -5.17 -12.11 -0.21
C GLY A 444 -6.44 -12.95 -0.37
N ALA A 445 -6.46 -14.20 0.07
CA ALA A 445 -7.67 -15.03 0.08
C ALA A 445 -7.83 -15.69 1.45
N VAL A 446 -8.83 -15.27 2.21
CA VAL A 446 -9.15 -15.82 3.53
C VAL A 446 -10.59 -16.28 3.58
N MET A 447 -10.83 -17.31 4.36
CA MET A 447 -12.18 -17.80 4.69
C MET A 447 -12.47 -17.54 6.17
N ALA A 448 -13.75 -17.43 6.51
CA ALA A 448 -14.23 -17.24 7.87
C ALA A 448 -13.71 -18.27 8.90
N VAL A 449 -13.17 -19.42 8.46
CA VAL A 449 -12.77 -20.52 9.37
C VAL A 449 -11.35 -21.06 9.04
N SER A 450 -10.82 -20.81 7.85
CA SER A 450 -9.46 -21.26 7.47
C SER A 450 -8.97 -20.58 6.21
N PRO A 451 -7.69 -20.19 6.12
CA PRO A 451 -7.13 -19.71 4.87
C PRO A 451 -7.13 -20.84 3.82
N ARG A 452 -7.63 -20.59 2.62
CA ARG A 452 -7.45 -21.52 1.49
C ARG A 452 -6.01 -21.41 1.00
N GLN A 453 -5.17 -22.35 1.42
CA GLN A 453 -3.85 -22.53 0.83
C GLN A 453 -3.99 -22.90 -0.65
N GLY A 454 -3.25 -22.23 -1.52
CA GLY A 454 -3.08 -22.61 -2.94
C GLY A 454 -3.87 -21.78 -3.98
N GLU A 455 -4.55 -20.71 -3.60
CA GLU A 455 -5.13 -19.75 -4.56
C GLU A 455 -4.21 -18.56 -4.86
N GLU A 456 -3.15 -18.38 -4.10
CA GLU A 456 -2.19 -17.28 -4.22
C GLU A 456 -1.53 -17.22 -5.59
N GLY A 457 -1.50 -16.04 -6.18
CA GLY A 457 -0.93 -15.81 -7.50
C GLY A 457 -1.72 -16.40 -8.67
N LYS A 458 -2.81 -17.16 -8.43
CA LYS A 458 -3.67 -17.68 -9.50
C LYS A 458 -4.38 -16.55 -10.22
N ARG A 459 -4.56 -16.73 -11.53
CA ARG A 459 -5.35 -15.84 -12.36
C ARG A 459 -6.80 -16.31 -12.40
N PHE A 460 -7.71 -15.35 -12.32
CA PHE A 460 -9.15 -15.56 -12.43
C PHE A 460 -9.70 -14.75 -13.60
N ASP A 461 -10.76 -15.27 -14.22
CA ASP A 461 -11.59 -14.47 -15.13
C ASP A 461 -12.46 -13.55 -14.25
N SER A 462 -12.43 -12.25 -14.52
CA SER A 462 -13.23 -11.29 -13.75
C SER A 462 -14.74 -11.48 -13.92
N LYS A 463 -15.18 -12.24 -14.93
CA LYS A 463 -16.59 -12.58 -15.16
C LYS A 463 -17.13 -13.66 -14.23
N GLU A 464 -16.26 -14.46 -13.61
CA GLU A 464 -16.67 -15.61 -12.82
C GLU A 464 -15.77 -15.75 -11.59
N VAL A 465 -15.98 -14.86 -10.61
CA VAL A 465 -15.26 -14.86 -9.34
C VAL A 465 -16.12 -15.52 -8.28
N ALA A 466 -15.81 -16.76 -7.94
CA ALA A 466 -16.51 -17.48 -6.88
C ALA A 466 -15.94 -17.13 -5.50
N LEU A 467 -16.84 -16.86 -4.55
CA LEU A 467 -16.55 -16.58 -3.14
C LEU A 467 -17.42 -17.47 -2.26
N ALA A 468 -16.81 -18.32 -1.46
CA ALA A 468 -17.53 -19.07 -0.44
C ALA A 468 -18.17 -18.14 0.61
N ALA A 469 -19.11 -18.67 1.41
CA ALA A 469 -19.69 -17.95 2.54
C ALA A 469 -18.61 -17.45 3.48
N GLY A 470 -18.67 -16.18 3.90
CA GLY A 470 -17.68 -15.54 4.77
C GLY A 470 -16.26 -15.39 4.18
N GLN A 471 -16.10 -15.60 2.88
CA GLN A 471 -14.78 -15.47 2.23
C GLN A 471 -14.50 -14.04 1.82
N ALA A 472 -13.25 -13.60 2.05
CA ALA A 472 -12.70 -12.37 1.49
C ALA A 472 -11.53 -12.67 0.54
N LYS A 473 -11.40 -11.90 -0.54
CA LYS A 473 -10.28 -11.97 -1.48
C LYS A 473 -9.82 -10.59 -1.89
N ILE A 474 -8.50 -10.41 -1.97
CA ILE A 474 -7.87 -9.24 -2.61
C ILE A 474 -7.27 -9.69 -3.95
N PHE A 475 -7.61 -9.00 -5.00
CA PHE A 475 -7.00 -9.20 -6.32
C PHE A 475 -6.17 -7.98 -6.70
N ASN A 476 -5.06 -8.22 -7.41
CA ASN A 476 -4.32 -7.18 -8.10
C ASN A 476 -4.53 -7.30 -9.62
N PHE A 477 -4.47 -6.17 -10.32
CA PHE A 477 -4.66 -6.10 -11.75
C PHE A 477 -4.00 -4.86 -12.36
N VAL A 478 -3.84 -4.87 -13.69
CA VAL A 478 -3.42 -3.67 -14.43
C VAL A 478 -4.69 -2.92 -14.85
N PRO A 479 -4.93 -1.71 -14.32
CA PRO A 479 -6.16 -0.97 -14.61
C PRO A 479 -6.29 -0.61 -16.09
N LYS A 480 -7.53 -0.62 -16.60
CA LYS A 480 -7.90 -0.03 -17.89
C LYS A 480 -8.31 1.42 -17.66
N PHE A 481 -7.79 2.35 -18.45
CA PHE A 481 -8.14 3.77 -18.42
C PHE A 481 -8.59 4.24 -19.80
#